data_88379645ff38d8ff0021fa50684641e6
#
_entry.id   88379645ff38d8ff0021fa50684641e6
#
_cell.length_a   1.000
_cell.length_b   1.000
_cell.length_c   1.000
_cell.angle_alpha   90.00
_cell.angle_beta   90.00
_cell.angle_gamma   90.00
#
_symmetry.space_group_name_H-M   'P 1'
#
loop_
_entity.id
_entity.type
_entity.pdbx_description
1 polymer ?
#
loop_
_entity_poly.entity_id
_entity_poly.type
_entity_poly.pdbx_seq_one_letter_code
_entity_poly.pdbx_strand_id
1 'polypeptide(L)'
;FILGDEGSGAWFGKTLLADYVRNLIPKDMLDALQERYSLDYETVIEKVYRSEAPSRYLASFFPFIYKWARPESEGEFDDMEVTVAGQKYAGLFLCEGIMTFFDRCLHYQDFDFERYPVYLCGSIAWLCRNEIEHRASSLKMTVGKIVKSPIDGLIEYHFKNEDN
;
A
#
# COMPACT_ATOMS: atom_id res chain seq x y z
N PHE A 1 14.69 0.62 1.69
CA PHE A 1 15.03 -0.01 0.39
C PHE A 1 14.35 0.77 -0.74
N ILE A 2 15.03 1.77 -1.30
CA ILE A 2 14.38 2.75 -2.20
C ILE A 2 14.14 2.18 -3.60
N LEU A 3 14.88 1.15 -4.02
CA LEU A 3 14.89 0.63 -5.39
C LEU A 3 14.07 -0.65 -5.60
N GLY A 4 13.32 -1.12 -4.64
CA GLY A 4 12.58 -2.38 -4.75
C GLY A 4 11.49 -2.49 -3.70
N ASP A 5 10.71 -1.44 -3.53
CA ASP A 5 9.61 -1.36 -2.56
C ASP A 5 8.24 -1.20 -3.23
N GLU A 6 8.12 -1.60 -4.49
CA GLU A 6 6.89 -1.54 -5.26
C GLU A 6 5.71 -2.17 -4.51
N GLY A 7 4.59 -1.46 -4.47
CA GLY A 7 3.40 -1.89 -3.74
C GLY A 7 3.49 -1.82 -2.22
N SER A 8 4.62 -1.33 -1.65
CA SER A 8 4.74 -1.07 -0.22
C SER A 8 4.06 0.24 0.18
N GLY A 9 3.81 0.44 1.48
CA GLY A 9 3.32 1.72 2.00
C GLY A 9 4.24 2.89 1.65
N ALA A 10 5.55 2.68 1.64
CA ALA A 10 6.52 3.70 1.26
C ALA A 10 6.43 4.05 -0.24
N TRP A 11 6.21 3.06 -1.10
CA TRP A 11 5.97 3.28 -2.52
C TRP A 11 4.73 4.14 -2.74
N PHE A 12 3.61 3.80 -2.09
CA PHE A 12 2.37 4.57 -2.17
C PHE A 12 2.57 6.02 -1.70
N GLY A 13 3.19 6.24 -0.55
CA GLY A 13 3.44 7.59 -0.05
C GLY A 13 4.40 8.40 -0.92
N LYS A 14 5.46 7.78 -1.44
CA LYS A 14 6.39 8.42 -2.38
C LYS A 14 5.66 8.89 -3.65
N THR A 15 4.83 8.03 -4.22
CA THR A 15 4.08 8.33 -5.45
C THR A 15 3.02 9.40 -5.19
N LEU A 16 2.29 9.33 -4.05
CA LEU A 16 1.33 10.36 -3.65
C LEU A 16 2.00 11.74 -3.50
N LEU A 17 3.15 11.81 -2.83
CA LEU A 17 3.87 13.08 -2.68
C LEU A 17 4.44 13.58 -4.01
N ALA A 18 4.81 12.69 -4.93
CA ALA A 18 5.20 13.07 -6.27
C ALA A 18 4.02 13.69 -7.05
N ASP A 19 2.82 13.14 -6.90
CA ASP A 19 1.60 13.70 -7.49
C ASP A 19 1.18 15.00 -6.80
N TYR A 20 1.38 15.09 -5.48
CA TYR A 20 1.17 16.32 -4.71
C TYR A 20 1.97 17.49 -5.28
N VAL A 21 3.27 17.35 -5.45
CA VAL A 21 4.14 18.45 -5.96
C VAL A 21 3.88 18.79 -7.43
N ARG A 22 3.21 17.89 -8.17
CA ARG A 22 2.82 18.12 -9.57
C ARG A 22 1.38 18.60 -9.73
N ASN A 23 0.62 18.77 -8.65
CA ASN A 23 -0.81 19.11 -8.65
C ASN A 23 -1.67 18.12 -9.46
N LEU A 24 -1.40 16.82 -9.35
CA LEU A 24 -2.13 15.76 -10.05
C LEU A 24 -3.25 15.16 -9.19
N ILE A 25 -3.27 15.45 -7.89
CA ILE A 25 -4.30 14.98 -6.94
C ILE A 25 -5.58 15.82 -7.11
N PRO A 26 -6.79 15.23 -7.10
CA PRO A 26 -8.04 15.98 -7.05
C PRO A 26 -8.04 17.01 -5.92
N LYS A 27 -8.60 18.21 -6.22
CA LYS A 27 -8.44 19.38 -5.33
C LYS A 27 -8.91 19.13 -3.89
N ASP A 28 -10.04 18.52 -3.72
CA ASP A 28 -10.62 18.18 -2.42
C ASP A 28 -9.76 17.19 -1.62
N MET A 29 -9.23 16.17 -2.27
CA MET A 29 -8.25 15.25 -1.67
C MET A 29 -6.92 15.95 -1.37
N LEU A 30 -6.51 16.89 -2.22
CA LEU A 30 -5.30 17.71 -2.02
C LEU A 30 -5.46 18.59 -0.78
N ASP A 31 -6.59 19.30 -0.66
CA ASP A 31 -6.89 20.18 0.46
C ASP A 31 -6.91 19.39 1.79
N ALA A 32 -7.56 18.22 1.81
CA ALA A 32 -7.58 17.32 2.96
C ALA A 32 -6.19 16.78 3.32
N LEU A 33 -5.36 16.46 2.31
CA LEU A 33 -3.98 16.00 2.50
C LEU A 33 -3.12 17.10 3.14
N GLN A 34 -3.21 18.33 2.64
CA GLN A 34 -2.49 19.48 3.18
C GLN A 34 -2.88 19.78 4.63
N GLU A 35 -4.16 19.79 4.92
CA GLU A 35 -4.67 20.04 6.27
C GLU A 35 -4.21 18.96 7.26
N ARG A 36 -4.39 17.68 6.89
CA ARG A 36 -4.11 16.55 7.80
C ARG A 36 -2.63 16.38 8.11
N TYR A 37 -1.76 16.59 7.15
CA TYR A 37 -0.32 16.38 7.31
C TYR A 37 0.48 17.68 7.41
N SER A 38 -0.18 18.84 7.40
CA SER A 38 0.46 20.17 7.39
C SER A 38 1.56 20.25 6.32
N LEU A 39 1.22 19.78 5.11
CA LEU A 39 2.19 19.66 4.02
C LEU A 39 2.48 21.01 3.38
N ASP A 40 3.76 21.32 3.29
CA ASP A 40 4.32 22.30 2.38
C ASP A 40 5.58 21.72 1.70
N TYR A 41 6.13 22.46 0.77
CA TYR A 41 7.30 22.01 0.01
C TYR A 41 8.52 21.79 0.89
N GLU A 42 8.76 22.63 1.90
CA GLU A 42 9.91 22.53 2.79
C GLU A 42 9.78 21.29 3.69
N THR A 43 8.60 21.05 4.24
CA THR A 43 8.29 19.87 5.05
C THR A 43 8.50 18.56 4.26
N VAL A 44 8.07 18.52 3.00
CA VAL A 44 8.29 17.35 2.13
C VAL A 44 9.79 17.10 1.94
N ILE A 45 10.56 18.14 1.60
CA ILE A 45 12.02 18.02 1.42
C ILE A 45 12.69 17.54 2.71
N GLU A 46 12.36 18.15 3.85
CA GLU A 46 12.96 17.79 5.13
C GLU A 46 12.67 16.33 5.50
N LYS A 47 11.42 15.92 5.42
CA LYS A 47 10.98 14.57 5.84
C LYS A 47 11.43 13.47 4.89
N VAL A 48 11.47 13.73 3.58
CA VAL A 48 11.83 12.72 2.58
C VAL A 48 13.34 12.59 2.40
N TYR A 49 14.08 13.72 2.40
CA TYR A 49 15.52 13.71 2.03
C TYR A 49 16.47 13.89 3.21
N ARG A 50 16.00 14.38 4.36
CA ARG A 50 16.86 14.69 5.50
C ARG A 50 16.51 13.93 6.78
N SER A 51 15.38 13.16 6.80
CA SER A 51 15.03 12.36 7.97
C SER A 51 15.81 11.04 8.01
N GLU A 52 15.97 10.48 9.21
CA GLU A 52 16.61 9.17 9.41
C GLU A 52 15.73 8.00 8.94
N ALA A 53 14.41 8.18 8.85
CA ALA A 53 13.45 7.13 8.52
C ALA A 53 12.43 7.56 7.44
N PRO A 54 12.89 7.94 6.23
CA PRO A 54 12.00 8.44 5.19
C PRO A 54 10.94 7.42 4.77
N SER A 55 11.26 6.12 4.75
CA SER A 55 10.31 5.08 4.38
C SER A 55 9.14 4.96 5.37
N ARG A 56 9.37 5.20 6.67
CA ARG A 56 8.30 5.22 7.67
C ARG A 56 7.37 6.42 7.46
N TYR A 57 7.95 7.59 7.22
CA TYR A 57 7.19 8.80 6.90
C TYR A 57 6.35 8.59 5.63
N LEU A 58 6.94 8.08 4.57
CA LEU A 58 6.22 7.78 3.32
C LEU A 58 5.10 6.76 3.55
N ALA A 59 5.36 5.69 4.29
CA ALA A 59 4.35 4.67 4.57
C ALA A 59 3.16 5.21 5.40
N SER A 60 3.32 6.28 6.17
CA SER A 60 2.25 6.89 6.97
C SER A 60 1.12 7.52 6.14
N PHE A 61 1.33 7.74 4.84
CA PHE A 61 0.28 8.23 3.95
C PHE A 61 -0.67 7.15 3.45
N PHE A 62 -0.31 5.86 3.59
CA PHE A 62 -1.14 4.79 3.05
C PHE A 62 -2.56 4.71 3.68
N PRO A 63 -2.76 4.87 4.99
CA PRO A 63 -4.10 4.87 5.58
C PRO A 63 -5.01 5.97 4.99
N PHE A 64 -4.47 7.16 4.72
CA PHE A 64 -5.18 8.24 4.04
C PHE A 64 -5.62 7.83 2.63
N ILE A 65 -4.70 7.30 1.81
CA ILE A 65 -4.99 6.80 0.46
C ILE A 65 -6.08 5.73 0.52
N TYR A 66 -5.96 4.79 1.45
CA TYR A 66 -6.88 3.68 1.61
C TYR A 66 -8.29 4.16 1.99
N LYS A 67 -8.41 5.14 2.90
CA LYS A 67 -9.70 5.74 3.28
C LYS A 67 -10.38 6.41 2.08
N TRP A 68 -9.64 7.15 1.27
CA TRP A 68 -10.18 7.74 0.04
C TRP A 68 -10.65 6.69 -0.97
N ALA A 69 -9.94 5.58 -1.09
CA ALA A 69 -10.34 4.48 -1.98
C ALA A 69 -11.52 3.65 -1.42
N ARG A 70 -11.67 3.58 -0.10
CA ARG A 70 -12.65 2.78 0.65
C ARG A 70 -13.27 3.61 1.76
N PRO A 71 -14.20 4.52 1.43
CA PRO A 71 -14.82 5.42 2.42
C PRO A 71 -15.53 4.70 3.55
N GLU A 72 -16.04 3.49 3.28
CA GLU A 72 -16.70 2.62 4.24
C GLU A 72 -15.75 1.95 5.24
N SER A 73 -14.44 2.04 5.03
CA SER A 73 -13.47 1.45 5.97
C SER A 73 -13.43 2.23 7.28
N GLU A 74 -13.38 1.52 8.40
CA GLU A 74 -13.21 2.10 9.73
C GLU A 74 -11.73 2.38 10.02
N GLY A 75 -11.45 3.47 10.74
CA GLY A 75 -10.09 3.81 11.15
C GLY A 75 -9.83 5.28 11.46
N GLU A 76 -8.58 5.67 11.38
CA GLU A 76 -8.08 6.99 11.79
C GLU A 76 -8.74 8.19 11.06
N PHE A 77 -9.32 7.96 9.88
CA PHE A 77 -9.85 9.01 9.00
C PHE A 77 -11.37 8.94 8.83
N ASP A 78 -12.10 8.47 9.84
CA ASP A 78 -13.57 8.31 9.76
C ASP A 78 -14.33 9.64 9.68
N ASP A 79 -13.70 10.74 10.07
CA ASP A 79 -14.20 12.10 9.99
C ASP A 79 -14.07 12.75 8.59
N MET A 80 -13.45 12.06 7.63
CA MET A 80 -13.20 12.60 6.30
C MET A 80 -14.41 12.47 5.38
N GLU A 81 -14.75 13.58 4.71
CA GLU A 81 -15.69 13.58 3.61
C GLU A 81 -14.99 13.21 2.30
N VAL A 82 -15.38 12.08 1.71
CA VAL A 82 -14.76 11.55 0.50
C VAL A 82 -15.64 11.84 -0.70
N THR A 83 -15.09 12.53 -1.69
CA THR A 83 -15.80 12.81 -2.95
C THR A 83 -15.61 11.70 -3.97
N VAL A 84 -16.50 11.66 -4.96
CA VAL A 84 -16.42 10.69 -6.07
C VAL A 84 -15.10 10.82 -6.86
N ALA A 85 -14.62 12.05 -7.06
CA ALA A 85 -13.38 12.29 -7.79
C ALA A 85 -12.16 11.77 -7.02
N GLY A 86 -12.07 12.09 -5.72
CA GLY A 86 -11.00 11.60 -4.86
C GLY A 86 -11.04 10.09 -4.68
N GLN A 87 -12.24 9.51 -4.49
CA GLN A 87 -12.40 8.06 -4.41
C GLN A 87 -11.93 7.36 -5.68
N LYS A 88 -12.30 7.86 -6.85
CA LYS A 88 -11.87 7.30 -8.13
C LYS A 88 -10.35 7.38 -8.30
N TYR A 89 -9.75 8.54 -7.99
CA TYR A 89 -8.30 8.70 -8.02
C TYR A 89 -7.60 7.69 -7.10
N ALA A 90 -8.01 7.63 -5.83
CA ALA A 90 -7.39 6.74 -4.85
C ALA A 90 -7.58 5.26 -5.19
N GLY A 91 -8.74 4.87 -5.72
CA GLY A 91 -9.00 3.50 -6.17
C GLY A 91 -8.10 3.08 -7.34
N LEU A 92 -7.93 3.93 -8.35
CA LEU A 92 -7.00 3.69 -9.46
C LEU A 92 -5.55 3.63 -8.96
N PHE A 93 -5.21 4.49 -8.03
CA PHE A 93 -3.89 4.55 -7.43
C PHE A 93 -3.52 3.26 -6.67
N LEU A 94 -4.47 2.67 -5.91
CA LEU A 94 -4.27 1.37 -5.29
C LEU A 94 -4.06 0.27 -6.34
N CYS A 95 -4.87 0.24 -7.38
CA CYS A 95 -4.73 -0.73 -8.47
C CYS A 95 -3.35 -0.61 -9.16
N GLU A 96 -2.90 0.61 -9.45
CA GLU A 96 -1.59 0.86 -10.05
C GLU A 96 -0.45 0.33 -9.20
N GLY A 97 -0.47 0.59 -7.88
CA GLY A 97 0.55 0.09 -6.96
C GLY A 97 0.62 -1.44 -6.92
N ILE A 98 -0.53 -2.10 -6.87
CA ILE A 98 -0.59 -3.56 -6.90
C ILE A 98 -0.14 -4.11 -8.27
N MET A 99 -0.57 -3.50 -9.39
CA MET A 99 -0.11 -3.89 -10.72
C MET A 99 1.41 -3.74 -10.84
N THR A 100 1.97 -2.64 -10.37
CA THR A 100 3.42 -2.38 -10.40
C THR A 100 4.19 -3.43 -9.61
N PHE A 101 3.69 -3.84 -8.43
CA PHE A 101 4.26 -4.93 -7.65
C PHE A 101 4.28 -6.24 -8.45
N PHE A 102 3.17 -6.65 -9.02
CA PHE A 102 3.10 -7.87 -9.81
C PHE A 102 4.02 -7.82 -11.03
N ASP A 103 4.00 -6.72 -11.76
CA ASP A 103 4.74 -6.58 -13.01
C ASP A 103 6.26 -6.50 -12.79
N ARG A 104 6.71 -5.92 -11.67
CA ARG A 104 8.14 -5.75 -11.39
C ARG A 104 8.73 -6.81 -10.48
N CYS A 105 7.94 -7.33 -9.53
CA CYS A 105 8.46 -8.26 -8.54
C CYS A 105 8.15 -9.72 -8.89
N LEU A 106 7.07 -10.03 -9.60
CA LEU A 106 6.63 -11.39 -9.88
C LEU A 106 6.70 -11.77 -11.36
N HIS A 107 6.34 -10.87 -12.26
CA HIS A 107 6.21 -11.18 -13.70
C HIS A 107 7.53 -11.63 -14.37
N TYR A 108 8.68 -11.18 -13.87
CA TYR A 108 9.97 -11.51 -14.43
C TYR A 108 10.55 -12.85 -13.93
N GLN A 109 9.83 -13.53 -13.04
CA GLN A 109 10.27 -14.81 -12.55
C GLN A 109 9.84 -15.90 -13.54
N ASP A 110 10.79 -16.66 -14.07
CA ASP A 110 10.52 -17.90 -14.81
C ASP A 110 10.09 -18.97 -13.80
N PHE A 111 8.87 -18.84 -13.31
CA PHE A 111 8.33 -19.62 -12.20
C PHE A 111 6.89 -20.06 -12.51
N ASP A 112 6.56 -21.29 -12.17
CA ASP A 112 5.24 -21.89 -12.37
C ASP A 112 4.26 -21.47 -11.25
N PHE A 113 3.67 -20.29 -11.40
CA PHE A 113 2.68 -19.74 -10.46
C PHE A 113 1.32 -20.44 -10.49
N GLU A 114 1.03 -21.28 -11.49
CA GLU A 114 -0.16 -22.13 -11.47
C GLU A 114 0.02 -23.27 -10.47
N ARG A 115 1.22 -23.84 -10.43
CA ARG A 115 1.58 -24.96 -9.55
C ARG A 115 1.94 -24.52 -8.13
N TYR A 116 2.61 -23.39 -7.99
CA TYR A 116 3.13 -22.90 -6.70
C TYR A 116 2.45 -21.60 -6.31
N PRO A 117 1.52 -21.63 -5.32
CA PRO A 117 0.80 -20.43 -4.90
C PRO A 117 1.71 -19.36 -4.32
N VAL A 118 1.36 -18.10 -4.57
CA VAL A 118 1.99 -16.92 -3.95
C VAL A 118 1.36 -16.69 -2.59
N TYR A 119 2.17 -16.67 -1.53
CA TYR A 119 1.74 -16.34 -0.17
C TYR A 119 2.20 -14.92 0.16
N LEU A 120 1.29 -14.12 0.71
CA LEU A 120 1.53 -12.70 0.97
C LEU A 120 1.35 -12.40 2.47
N CYS A 121 2.21 -11.51 2.97
CA CYS A 121 2.18 -11.08 4.36
C CYS A 121 2.35 -9.56 4.44
N GLY A 122 1.55 -8.92 5.29
CA GLY A 122 1.64 -7.50 5.57
C GLY A 122 0.31 -6.77 5.47
N SER A 123 0.25 -5.58 6.06
CA SER A 123 -0.97 -4.77 6.12
C SER A 123 -1.48 -4.35 4.74
N ILE A 124 -0.58 -3.99 3.82
CA ILE A 124 -0.95 -3.61 2.45
C ILE A 124 -1.60 -4.80 1.73
N ALA A 125 -0.95 -5.96 1.75
CA ALA A 125 -1.49 -7.18 1.14
C ALA A 125 -2.85 -7.55 1.72
N TRP A 126 -3.02 -7.42 3.03
CA TRP A 126 -4.29 -7.68 3.71
C TRP A 126 -5.40 -6.72 3.31
N LEU A 127 -5.11 -5.43 3.24
CA LEU A 127 -6.08 -4.38 2.89
C LEU A 127 -6.43 -4.40 1.41
N CYS A 128 -5.45 -4.65 0.53
CA CYS A 128 -5.62 -4.68 -0.93
C CYS A 128 -5.84 -6.11 -1.48
N ARG A 129 -6.38 -7.03 -0.66
CA ARG A 129 -6.57 -8.43 -1.09
C ARG A 129 -7.40 -8.58 -2.36
N ASN A 130 -8.43 -7.76 -2.53
CA ASN A 130 -9.31 -7.83 -3.71
C ASN A 130 -8.56 -7.44 -4.99
N GLU A 131 -7.74 -6.38 -4.94
CA GLU A 131 -6.91 -5.94 -6.05
C GLU A 131 -5.84 -6.99 -6.38
N ILE A 132 -5.25 -7.60 -5.34
CA ILE A 132 -4.25 -8.66 -5.47
C ILE A 132 -4.86 -9.91 -6.12
N GLU A 133 -5.99 -10.40 -5.61
CA GLU A 133 -6.67 -11.58 -6.16
C GLU A 133 -7.12 -11.35 -7.60
N HIS A 134 -7.65 -10.16 -7.90
CA HIS A 134 -8.05 -9.78 -9.25
C HIS A 134 -6.84 -9.77 -10.21
N ARG A 135 -5.72 -9.15 -9.81
CA ARG A 135 -4.50 -9.09 -10.62
C ARG A 135 -3.89 -10.48 -10.81
N ALA A 136 -3.76 -11.26 -9.76
CA ALA A 136 -3.23 -12.62 -9.82
C ALA A 136 -4.05 -13.49 -10.78
N SER A 137 -5.37 -13.44 -10.68
CA SER A 137 -6.28 -14.15 -11.58
C SER A 137 -6.05 -13.79 -13.06
N SER A 138 -5.87 -12.49 -13.35
CA SER A 138 -5.58 -12.01 -14.71
C SER A 138 -4.25 -12.56 -15.29
N LEU A 139 -3.32 -12.91 -14.42
CA LEU A 139 -2.00 -13.47 -14.75
C LEU A 139 -1.95 -15.00 -14.60
N LYS A 140 -3.07 -15.66 -14.31
CA LYS A 140 -3.17 -17.10 -14.02
C LYS A 140 -2.28 -17.54 -12.85
N MET A 141 -2.06 -16.64 -11.90
CA MET A 141 -1.32 -16.93 -10.67
C MET A 141 -2.29 -17.37 -9.58
N THR A 142 -1.91 -18.40 -8.82
CA THR A 142 -2.66 -18.83 -7.65
C THR A 142 -2.19 -18.05 -6.43
N VAL A 143 -3.12 -17.36 -5.76
CA VAL A 143 -2.88 -16.74 -4.45
C VAL A 143 -3.24 -17.74 -3.37
N GLY A 144 -2.28 -18.01 -2.49
CA GLY A 144 -2.49 -18.82 -1.31
C GLY A 144 -3.06 -17.98 -0.15
N LYS A 145 -2.47 -18.11 1.04
CA LYS A 145 -2.92 -17.34 2.20
C LYS A 145 -2.36 -15.93 2.18
N ILE A 146 -3.21 -14.93 2.43
CA ILE A 146 -2.80 -13.54 2.73
C ILE A 146 -2.96 -13.34 4.24
N VAL A 147 -1.88 -12.94 4.93
CA VAL A 147 -1.89 -12.69 6.38
C VAL A 147 -1.52 -11.24 6.69
N LYS A 148 -2.25 -10.62 7.64
CA LYS A 148 -1.99 -9.22 8.04
C LYS A 148 -0.66 -9.09 8.80
N SER A 149 -0.38 -10.03 9.70
CA SER A 149 0.83 -10.09 10.51
C SER A 149 1.31 -11.53 10.65
N PRO A 150 2.61 -11.80 10.58
CA PRO A 150 3.15 -13.15 10.77
C PRO A 150 3.27 -13.53 12.25
N ILE A 151 3.10 -12.59 13.19
CA ILE A 151 3.43 -12.79 14.62
C ILE A 151 2.65 -13.96 15.23
N ASP A 152 1.34 -14.00 15.02
CA ASP A 152 0.50 -15.07 15.60
C ASP A 152 0.91 -16.45 15.09
N GLY A 153 1.18 -16.57 13.80
CA GLY A 153 1.65 -17.81 13.19
C GLY A 153 3.06 -18.21 13.64
N LEU A 154 3.94 -17.24 13.88
CA LEU A 154 5.28 -17.49 14.42
C LEU A 154 5.23 -17.95 15.88
N ILE A 155 4.39 -17.32 16.69
CA ILE A 155 4.15 -17.73 18.09
C ILE A 155 3.64 -19.18 18.11
N GLU A 156 2.60 -19.50 17.35
CA GLU A 156 2.04 -20.83 17.27
C GLU A 156 3.09 -21.88 16.82
N TYR A 157 3.92 -21.54 15.84
CA TYR A 157 4.98 -22.41 15.33
C TYR A 157 6.03 -22.69 16.42
N HIS A 158 6.47 -21.70 17.18
CA HIS A 158 7.48 -21.89 18.21
C HIS A 158 6.93 -22.69 19.40
N PHE A 159 5.73 -22.39 19.89
CA PHE A 159 5.14 -23.14 20.98
C PHE A 159 4.87 -24.62 20.64
N LYS A 160 4.46 -24.94 19.42
CA LYS A 160 4.26 -26.33 19.00
C LYS A 160 5.56 -27.11 18.87
N ASN A 161 6.69 -26.45 18.67
CA ASN A 161 8.01 -27.12 18.49
C ASN A 161 8.82 -27.15 19.81
N GLU A 162 8.41 -26.49 20.88
CA GLU A 162 9.03 -26.61 22.21
C GLU A 162 8.53 -27.86 22.98
N ASP A 163 7.42 -28.45 22.57
CA ASP A 163 6.84 -29.67 23.18
C ASP A 163 7.32 -30.98 22.52
N ASN A 164 8.30 -30.93 21.61
CA ASN A 164 8.94 -32.07 20.96
C ASN A 164 10.46 -32.06 21.20
#